data_17e7de9b3882a49f0ce6b50c381c4125
#
_entry.id   17e7de9b3882a49f0ce6b50c381c4125
#
_cell.length_a   1.000
_cell.length_b   1.000
_cell.length_c   1.000
_cell.angle_alpha   90.00
_cell.angle_beta   90.00
_cell.angle_gamma   90.00
#
_symmetry.space_group_name_H-M   'P 1'
#
loop_
_entity.id
_entity.type
_entity.pdbx_description
1 polymer ?
#
loop_
_entity_poly.entity_id
_entity_poly.type
_entity_poly.pdbx_seq_one_letter_code
_entity_poly.pdbx_strand_id
1 'polypeptide(L)'
;MPTEPDSDAADAPLFDLLVTNGLVIDGTGLPRRRADVAIRDGRIVGIGRFAPERAKEVLDAKGRIVAPGIVDPHTHYDPQLTFEPYGTSSCFHGVTTVLTGNCGFSIAPAKRSDRDFITQIFARVEDMAPGSLAAIPWSFESFPEFMASREGQLGINAAFYVGHCNLRRWVMGDDCTEREATNAEIEAMRTLVREAMDAGAAGLSSTHAPTHLDAADRPVPSRLASKAELDALVTEVGRANRGSISYLPYSSIGGLDEEDGDFLIELALHSRLPVIIQGLGARSKVDAPTATWENTRAYLDKARAEGAGVYSMLMSRPFNRRFSLAEGTSLFDGVPAFARLFTEATTIDERSAMLRDDAYRDAIRHAVENPNRDPEKGSTLPPPHLDKVFIYQAETPENRKRMGRSMAELAAERGVAPMDMLVEIALEESLAVEFIWRTESDEWREGTLTASQHAHMIIGTSDGGAHLGRDDGSEWSSYFFRYWVREWGAWELEEAVRQMTQQPAALLGLTDRGMLIPGFAADIMIFDPDEIGPGSKEFIHDFPNGEGRWCSKPEGVYATIVNGVPIVLDGDLVPDCGLPGQVVRPG
;
A
#
# COMPACT_ATOMS: atom_id res chain seq x y z
N MET A 1 -62.53 -25.33 5.36
CA MET A 1 -61.62 -25.68 4.28
C MET A 1 -60.28 -25.00 4.62
N PRO A 2 -59.19 -25.70 4.75
CA PRO A 2 -57.89 -25.08 4.88
C PRO A 2 -57.54 -24.43 3.55
N THR A 3 -57.18 -23.18 3.57
CA THR A 3 -56.62 -22.47 2.42
C THR A 3 -55.31 -23.14 1.99
N GLU A 4 -55.23 -23.52 0.74
CA GLU A 4 -53.98 -24.00 0.12
C GLU A 4 -52.88 -22.97 0.36
N PRO A 5 -51.64 -23.37 0.68
CA PRO A 5 -50.53 -22.42 0.79
C PRO A 5 -50.26 -21.85 -0.60
N ASP A 6 -50.05 -20.55 -0.65
CA ASP A 6 -49.70 -19.76 -1.82
C ASP A 6 -48.56 -20.46 -2.61
N SER A 7 -48.85 -20.95 -3.79
CA SER A 7 -47.89 -21.63 -4.66
C SER A 7 -46.76 -20.69 -5.14
N ASP A 8 -46.97 -19.40 -5.08
CA ASP A 8 -46.01 -18.37 -5.54
C ASP A 8 -44.84 -18.17 -4.55
N ALA A 9 -44.96 -18.58 -3.27
CA ALA A 9 -43.88 -18.48 -2.31
C ALA A 9 -42.78 -19.55 -2.49
N ALA A 10 -43.06 -20.62 -3.25
CA ALA A 10 -42.11 -21.71 -3.51
C ALA A 10 -41.13 -21.41 -4.65
N ASP A 11 -41.43 -20.44 -5.53
CA ASP A 11 -40.64 -20.11 -6.73
C ASP A 11 -39.76 -18.85 -6.59
N ALA A 12 -39.79 -18.14 -5.47
CA ALA A 12 -38.93 -16.99 -5.28
C ALA A 12 -37.47 -17.39 -5.17
N PRO A 13 -36.53 -16.64 -5.83
CA PRO A 13 -35.10 -16.90 -5.72
C PRO A 13 -34.65 -16.83 -4.25
N LEU A 14 -33.88 -17.82 -3.81
CA LEU A 14 -33.34 -17.87 -2.45
C LEU A 14 -32.03 -17.11 -2.30
N PHE A 15 -31.33 -16.90 -3.41
CA PHE A 15 -30.01 -16.30 -3.47
C PHE A 15 -30.04 -15.07 -4.38
N ASP A 16 -29.27 -14.04 -4.01
CA ASP A 16 -29.07 -12.90 -4.89
C ASP A 16 -28.06 -13.24 -5.98
N LEU A 17 -26.97 -13.89 -5.60
CA LEU A 17 -25.93 -14.38 -6.50
C LEU A 17 -25.54 -15.81 -6.14
N LEU A 18 -25.34 -16.65 -7.14
CA LEU A 18 -24.77 -17.98 -7.01
C LEU A 18 -23.52 -18.09 -7.88
N VAL A 19 -22.35 -18.26 -7.25
CA VAL A 19 -21.10 -18.58 -7.94
C VAL A 19 -21.03 -20.09 -8.10
N THR A 20 -21.05 -20.58 -9.35
CA THR A 20 -21.11 -22.02 -9.68
C THR A 20 -19.80 -22.54 -10.24
N ASN A 21 -19.63 -23.85 -10.20
CA ASN A 21 -18.51 -24.57 -10.85
C ASN A 21 -17.12 -24.09 -10.37
N GLY A 22 -17.02 -23.58 -9.13
CA GLY A 22 -15.77 -23.11 -8.58
C GLY A 22 -14.88 -24.21 -8.00
N LEU A 23 -13.58 -23.95 -7.96
CA LEU A 23 -12.62 -24.65 -7.13
C LEU A 23 -12.34 -23.78 -5.92
N VAL A 24 -13.09 -24.00 -4.83
CA VAL A 24 -13.14 -23.12 -3.67
C VAL A 24 -11.93 -23.33 -2.78
N ILE A 25 -11.21 -22.23 -2.50
CA ILE A 25 -10.22 -22.08 -1.42
C ILE A 25 -10.86 -21.15 -0.39
N ASP A 26 -11.16 -21.64 0.80
CA ASP A 26 -11.98 -20.93 1.77
C ASP A 26 -11.20 -19.94 2.68
N GLY A 27 -9.90 -19.79 2.49
CA GLY A 27 -9.06 -18.89 3.27
C GLY A 27 -8.53 -19.49 4.58
N THR A 28 -8.89 -20.73 4.91
CA THR A 28 -8.41 -21.40 6.14
C THR A 28 -7.04 -22.07 6.00
N GLY A 29 -6.51 -22.17 4.77
CA GLY A 29 -5.32 -22.97 4.44
C GLY A 29 -5.63 -24.46 4.19
N LEU A 30 -6.89 -24.88 4.28
CA LEU A 30 -7.31 -26.24 3.92
C LEU A 30 -7.32 -26.45 2.40
N PRO A 31 -7.16 -27.71 1.95
CA PRO A 31 -7.16 -28.02 0.53
C PRO A 31 -8.44 -27.57 -0.18
N ARG A 32 -8.27 -27.06 -1.41
CA ARG A 32 -9.36 -26.63 -2.31
C ARG A 32 -10.35 -27.76 -2.61
N ARG A 33 -11.62 -27.39 -2.80
CA ARG A 33 -12.69 -28.35 -3.17
C ARG A 33 -13.64 -27.77 -4.21
N ARG A 34 -14.24 -28.63 -5.04
CA ARG A 34 -15.30 -28.22 -5.96
C ARG A 34 -16.57 -27.91 -5.18
N ALA A 35 -17.06 -26.69 -5.30
CA ALA A 35 -18.30 -26.25 -4.67
C ALA A 35 -18.83 -24.98 -5.35
N ASP A 36 -20.11 -24.70 -5.13
CA ASP A 36 -20.75 -23.43 -5.42
C ASP A 36 -20.78 -22.58 -4.14
N VAL A 37 -20.82 -21.26 -4.31
CA VAL A 37 -20.97 -20.30 -3.21
C VAL A 37 -22.29 -19.56 -3.39
N ALA A 38 -23.21 -19.72 -2.41
CA ALA A 38 -24.51 -19.08 -2.42
C ALA A 38 -24.50 -17.82 -1.56
N ILE A 39 -25.00 -16.72 -2.12
CA ILE A 39 -24.92 -15.38 -1.54
C ILE A 39 -26.34 -14.79 -1.44
N ARG A 40 -26.64 -14.18 -0.30
CA ARG A 40 -27.86 -13.40 -0.06
C ARG A 40 -27.59 -12.25 0.89
N ASP A 41 -28.16 -11.09 0.59
CA ASP A 41 -28.03 -9.86 1.39
C ASP A 41 -26.56 -9.51 1.68
N GLY A 42 -25.69 -9.67 0.66
CA GLY A 42 -24.27 -9.37 0.76
C GLY A 42 -23.45 -10.38 1.57
N ARG A 43 -24.05 -11.50 2.03
CA ARG A 43 -23.38 -12.50 2.86
C ARG A 43 -23.41 -13.88 2.23
N ILE A 44 -22.37 -14.65 2.52
CA ILE A 44 -22.31 -16.07 2.17
C ILE A 44 -23.35 -16.81 3.02
N VAL A 45 -24.29 -17.50 2.38
CA VAL A 45 -25.31 -18.32 3.08
C VAL A 45 -25.07 -19.80 2.96
N GLY A 46 -24.21 -20.24 2.05
CA GLY A 46 -23.86 -21.65 1.91
C GLY A 46 -22.72 -21.88 0.94
N ILE A 47 -21.98 -22.98 1.18
CA ILE A 47 -20.96 -23.48 0.26
C ILE A 47 -21.23 -24.98 0.06
N GLY A 48 -21.55 -25.36 -1.18
CA GLY A 48 -21.95 -26.73 -1.47
C GLY A 48 -22.38 -26.89 -2.92
N ARG A 49 -23.49 -27.59 -3.14
CA ARG A 49 -24.10 -27.74 -4.46
C ARG A 49 -25.53 -27.20 -4.41
N PHE A 50 -25.81 -26.25 -5.27
CA PHE A 50 -27.11 -25.59 -5.34
C PHE A 50 -27.72 -25.65 -6.75
N ALA A 51 -29.03 -25.50 -6.81
CA ALA A 51 -29.75 -25.42 -8.08
C ALA A 51 -29.67 -23.98 -8.61
N PRO A 52 -29.17 -23.75 -9.82
CA PRO A 52 -29.01 -22.39 -10.38
C PRO A 52 -30.31 -21.60 -10.46
N GLU A 53 -31.44 -22.29 -10.63
CA GLU A 53 -32.79 -21.69 -10.74
C GLU A 53 -33.23 -20.98 -9.45
N ARG A 54 -32.53 -21.23 -8.33
CA ARG A 54 -32.81 -20.62 -7.05
C ARG A 54 -32.05 -19.31 -6.82
N ALA A 55 -31.28 -18.83 -7.78
CA ALA A 55 -30.56 -17.57 -7.71
C ALA A 55 -31.16 -16.55 -8.69
N LYS A 56 -31.11 -15.26 -8.30
CA LYS A 56 -31.44 -14.15 -9.20
C LYS A 56 -30.39 -14.03 -10.32
N GLU A 57 -29.12 -14.18 -9.93
CA GLU A 57 -27.98 -14.12 -10.83
C GLU A 57 -27.07 -15.35 -10.61
N VAL A 58 -26.47 -15.83 -11.69
CA VAL A 58 -25.53 -16.95 -11.67
C VAL A 58 -24.24 -16.53 -12.36
N LEU A 59 -23.12 -16.66 -11.64
CA LEU A 59 -21.79 -16.45 -12.16
C LEU A 59 -21.05 -17.78 -12.26
N ASP A 60 -20.75 -18.23 -13.47
CA ASP A 60 -20.02 -19.48 -13.69
C ASP A 60 -18.50 -19.25 -13.56
N ALA A 61 -17.89 -19.78 -12.52
CA ALA A 61 -16.45 -19.72 -12.31
C ALA A 61 -15.64 -20.55 -13.30
N LYS A 62 -16.29 -21.44 -14.08
CA LYS A 62 -15.66 -22.26 -15.14
C LYS A 62 -14.46 -23.09 -14.65
N GLY A 63 -14.50 -23.57 -13.41
CA GLY A 63 -13.43 -24.37 -12.81
C GLY A 63 -12.28 -23.54 -12.22
N ARG A 64 -12.36 -22.22 -12.26
CA ARG A 64 -11.36 -21.31 -11.67
C ARG A 64 -11.39 -21.36 -10.15
N ILE A 65 -10.36 -20.79 -9.54
CA ILE A 65 -10.31 -20.60 -8.09
C ILE A 65 -11.36 -19.56 -7.67
N VAL A 66 -12.11 -19.91 -6.64
CA VAL A 66 -13.02 -19.01 -5.92
C VAL A 66 -12.47 -18.87 -4.51
N ALA A 67 -11.92 -17.71 -4.17
CA ALA A 67 -11.24 -17.43 -2.93
C ALA A 67 -11.86 -16.22 -2.23
N PRO A 68 -11.61 -16.01 -0.91
CA PRO A 68 -11.95 -14.74 -0.27
C PRO A 68 -11.27 -13.59 -1.00
N GLY A 69 -11.89 -12.44 -1.01
CA GLY A 69 -11.28 -11.21 -1.50
C GLY A 69 -10.08 -10.81 -0.65
N ILE A 70 -9.09 -10.25 -1.29
CA ILE A 70 -7.84 -9.85 -0.66
C ILE A 70 -8.10 -8.68 0.27
N VAL A 71 -7.46 -8.70 1.45
CA VAL A 71 -7.43 -7.61 2.43
C VAL A 71 -6.06 -6.96 2.35
N ASP A 72 -6.01 -5.72 1.91
CA ASP A 72 -4.77 -4.95 1.81
C ASP A 72 -4.56 -4.13 3.08
N PRO A 73 -3.59 -4.48 3.93
CA PRO A 73 -3.41 -3.86 5.24
C PRO A 73 -2.66 -2.52 5.20
N HIS A 74 -2.17 -2.09 4.03
CA HIS A 74 -1.41 -0.85 3.93
C HIS A 74 -1.62 -0.13 2.61
N THR A 75 -2.45 0.90 2.66
CA THR A 75 -2.76 1.78 1.53
C THR A 75 -2.85 3.24 1.95
N HIS A 76 -2.85 4.15 0.97
CA HIS A 76 -3.01 5.59 1.12
C HIS A 76 -4.22 6.11 0.31
N TYR A 77 -5.27 5.32 0.24
CA TYR A 77 -6.50 5.65 -0.50
C TYR A 77 -7.36 6.72 0.17
N ASP A 78 -6.98 7.29 1.31
CA ASP A 78 -7.77 8.30 2.04
C ASP A 78 -8.30 9.41 1.12
N PRO A 79 -7.45 10.12 0.34
CA PRO A 79 -7.94 11.12 -0.60
C PRO A 79 -8.73 10.51 -1.76
N GLN A 80 -8.19 9.45 -2.38
CA GLN A 80 -8.74 8.87 -3.59
C GLN A 80 -10.17 8.36 -3.41
N LEU A 81 -10.47 7.66 -2.30
CA LEU A 81 -11.80 7.13 -2.02
C LEU A 81 -12.88 8.24 -1.87
N THR A 82 -12.50 9.51 -1.83
CA THR A 82 -13.46 10.61 -1.81
C THR A 82 -13.99 10.98 -3.19
N PHE A 83 -13.27 10.65 -4.26
CA PHE A 83 -13.65 10.95 -5.65
C PHE A 83 -13.59 9.72 -6.59
N GLU A 84 -12.87 8.67 -6.23
CA GLU A 84 -12.82 7.38 -6.94
C GLU A 84 -13.09 6.25 -5.92
N PRO A 85 -14.35 5.79 -5.80
CA PRO A 85 -14.78 4.96 -4.66
C PRO A 85 -14.37 3.48 -4.75
N TYR A 86 -13.87 2.99 -5.88
CA TYR A 86 -13.56 1.58 -6.08
C TYR A 86 -12.13 1.20 -5.69
N GLY A 87 -11.27 2.18 -5.34
CA GLY A 87 -9.87 1.91 -5.01
C GLY A 87 -9.11 1.26 -6.17
N THR A 88 -9.32 1.80 -7.40
CA THR A 88 -8.56 1.34 -8.55
C THR A 88 -7.09 1.81 -8.42
N SER A 89 -6.12 0.96 -8.70
CA SER A 89 -6.16 -0.36 -9.36
C SER A 89 -6.38 -1.57 -8.46
N SER A 90 -6.32 -1.43 -7.13
CA SER A 90 -6.36 -2.59 -6.21
C SER A 90 -7.54 -3.51 -6.47
N CYS A 91 -8.73 -2.99 -6.76
CA CYS A 91 -9.91 -3.80 -7.02
C CYS A 91 -9.76 -4.70 -8.27
N PHE A 92 -8.98 -4.30 -9.28
CA PHE A 92 -8.70 -5.16 -10.43
C PHE A 92 -7.91 -6.40 -10.04
N HIS A 93 -7.04 -6.28 -9.04
CA HIS A 93 -6.17 -7.36 -8.54
C HIS A 93 -6.81 -8.24 -7.46
N GLY A 94 -8.14 -8.18 -7.31
CA GLY A 94 -8.89 -9.02 -6.36
C GLY A 94 -8.98 -8.49 -4.94
N VAL A 95 -8.51 -7.27 -4.69
CA VAL A 95 -8.63 -6.61 -3.37
C VAL A 95 -10.08 -6.17 -3.18
N THR A 96 -10.67 -6.57 -2.06
CA THR A 96 -12.05 -6.22 -1.67
C THR A 96 -12.12 -5.34 -0.45
N THR A 97 -11.02 -5.28 0.32
CA THR A 97 -10.94 -4.48 1.55
C THR A 97 -9.57 -3.81 1.64
N VAL A 98 -9.55 -2.52 1.89
CA VAL A 98 -8.33 -1.73 2.08
C VAL A 98 -8.28 -1.11 3.47
N LEU A 99 -7.08 -1.00 4.04
CA LEU A 99 -6.82 -0.23 5.25
C LEU A 99 -6.03 1.01 4.88
N THR A 100 -6.55 2.16 5.21
CA THR A 100 -5.98 3.45 4.85
C THR A 100 -5.76 4.34 6.08
N GLY A 101 -5.11 5.50 5.94
CA GLY A 101 -4.67 6.31 7.07
C GLY A 101 -3.35 5.84 7.66
N ASN A 102 -2.52 5.15 6.89
CA ASN A 102 -1.22 4.62 7.31
C ASN A 102 -0.15 5.72 7.47
N CYS A 103 1.04 5.37 7.90
CA CYS A 103 2.22 6.25 8.03
C CYS A 103 2.00 7.51 8.91
N GLY A 104 0.98 7.53 9.74
CA GLY A 104 0.63 8.70 10.54
C GLY A 104 -0.13 9.78 9.78
N PHE A 105 -0.50 9.54 8.52
CA PHE A 105 -1.20 10.47 7.66
C PHE A 105 -2.64 10.00 7.42
N SER A 106 -3.59 10.91 7.56
CA SER A 106 -4.99 10.72 7.21
C SER A 106 -5.57 12.05 6.75
N ILE A 107 -6.74 12.05 6.09
CA ILE A 107 -7.39 13.32 5.72
C ILE A 107 -8.30 13.87 6.84
N ALA A 108 -8.44 13.14 7.95
CA ALA A 108 -9.20 13.57 9.12
C ALA A 108 -8.53 13.09 10.43
N PRO A 109 -8.62 13.90 11.53
CA PRO A 109 -9.30 15.20 11.61
C PRO A 109 -8.53 16.32 10.88
N ALA A 110 -9.25 17.29 10.33
CA ALA A 110 -8.69 18.40 9.56
C ALA A 110 -9.55 19.64 9.68
N LYS A 111 -9.13 20.65 10.46
CA LYS A 111 -9.79 21.96 10.44
C LYS A 111 -9.67 22.57 9.05
N ARG A 112 -10.62 23.44 8.69
CA ARG A 112 -10.57 24.13 7.40
C ARG A 112 -9.24 24.85 7.14
N SER A 113 -8.62 25.41 8.17
CA SER A 113 -7.30 26.07 8.10
C SER A 113 -6.13 25.12 7.84
N ASP A 114 -6.30 23.82 8.09
CA ASP A 114 -5.22 22.84 8.09
C ASP A 114 -5.20 21.97 6.82
N ARG A 115 -6.24 22.12 5.96
CA ARG A 115 -6.41 21.27 4.76
C ARG A 115 -5.25 21.37 3.79
N ASP A 116 -4.76 22.58 3.54
CA ASP A 116 -3.60 22.80 2.66
C ASP A 116 -2.34 22.15 3.23
N PHE A 117 -2.10 22.26 4.53
CA PHE A 117 -0.98 21.61 5.20
C PHE A 117 -1.04 20.08 5.07
N ILE A 118 -2.22 19.49 5.28
CA ILE A 118 -2.43 18.04 5.18
C ILE A 118 -2.24 17.56 3.74
N THR A 119 -2.84 18.24 2.75
CA THR A 119 -2.68 17.86 1.35
C THR A 119 -1.24 18.00 0.87
N GLN A 120 -0.50 18.98 1.36
CA GLN A 120 0.93 19.12 1.06
C GLN A 120 1.78 17.95 1.61
N ILE A 121 1.43 17.39 2.77
CA ILE A 121 2.08 16.17 3.28
C ILE A 121 1.85 15.01 2.31
N PHE A 122 0.60 14.75 1.89
CA PHE A 122 0.30 13.72 0.91
C PHE A 122 1.02 13.93 -0.43
N ALA A 123 1.09 15.17 -0.90
CA ALA A 123 1.84 15.49 -2.13
C ALA A 123 3.34 15.23 -1.98
N ARG A 124 3.94 15.57 -0.82
CA ARG A 124 5.39 15.45 -0.60
C ARG A 124 5.83 14.04 -0.24
N VAL A 125 5.11 13.36 0.64
CA VAL A 125 5.48 12.02 1.15
C VAL A 125 4.99 10.94 0.21
N GLU A 126 3.70 11.00 -0.18
CA GLU A 126 3.04 9.95 -0.96
C GLU A 126 3.05 10.23 -2.47
N ASP A 127 3.67 11.34 -2.90
CA ASP A 127 3.77 11.72 -4.32
C ASP A 127 2.40 11.78 -5.03
N MET A 128 1.40 12.29 -4.31
CA MET A 128 0.07 12.45 -4.87
C MET A 128 -0.05 13.74 -5.66
N ALA A 129 -0.71 13.68 -6.82
CA ALA A 129 -0.90 14.83 -7.69
C ALA A 129 -1.71 15.94 -7.00
N PRO A 130 -1.19 17.19 -6.93
CA PRO A 130 -1.88 18.30 -6.26
C PRO A 130 -3.28 18.58 -6.78
N GLY A 131 -3.51 18.40 -8.10
CA GLY A 131 -4.84 18.58 -8.70
C GLY A 131 -5.86 17.57 -8.18
N SER A 132 -5.46 16.31 -7.95
CA SER A 132 -6.31 15.30 -7.34
C SER A 132 -6.63 15.64 -5.89
N LEU A 133 -5.65 16.08 -5.12
CA LEU A 133 -5.83 16.47 -3.72
C LEU A 133 -6.75 17.70 -3.58
N ALA A 134 -6.71 18.62 -4.53
CA ALA A 134 -7.61 19.77 -4.56
C ALA A 134 -9.08 19.39 -4.80
N ALA A 135 -9.34 18.19 -5.30
CA ALA A 135 -10.70 17.70 -5.57
C ALA A 135 -11.38 17.04 -4.35
N ILE A 136 -10.69 16.90 -3.22
CA ILE A 136 -11.27 16.32 -2.00
C ILE A 136 -12.50 17.13 -1.58
N PRO A 137 -13.69 16.52 -1.50
CA PRO A 137 -14.92 17.20 -1.10
C PRO A 137 -14.98 17.32 0.43
N TRP A 138 -14.30 18.28 1.00
CA TRP A 138 -14.17 18.49 2.44
C TRP A 138 -15.53 18.76 3.14
N SER A 139 -16.36 17.75 3.27
CA SER A 139 -17.65 17.81 3.98
C SER A 139 -17.53 17.51 5.48
N PHE A 140 -16.31 17.38 5.99
CA PHE A 140 -15.97 16.98 7.36
C PHE A 140 -14.80 17.83 7.90
N GLU A 141 -14.67 17.89 9.21
CA GLU A 141 -13.50 18.36 9.94
C GLU A 141 -13.03 17.31 10.94
N SER A 142 -13.92 16.78 11.77
CA SER A 142 -13.60 15.73 12.74
C SER A 142 -13.51 14.34 12.09
N PHE A 143 -12.84 13.41 12.78
CA PHE A 143 -12.78 12.02 12.33
C PHE A 143 -14.16 11.32 12.30
N PRO A 144 -15.04 11.49 13.32
CA PRO A 144 -16.40 10.96 13.23
C PRO A 144 -17.20 11.47 12.02
N GLU A 145 -17.08 12.75 11.67
CA GLU A 145 -17.74 13.31 10.47
C GLU A 145 -17.18 12.69 9.19
N PHE A 146 -15.86 12.49 9.12
CA PHE A 146 -15.22 11.79 8.00
C PHE A 146 -15.76 10.37 7.86
N MET A 147 -15.79 9.57 8.92
CA MET A 147 -16.35 8.22 8.91
C MET A 147 -17.79 8.20 8.40
N ALA A 148 -18.64 9.11 8.92
CA ALA A 148 -20.03 9.25 8.49
C ALA A 148 -20.15 9.66 7.01
N SER A 149 -19.24 10.48 6.52
CA SER A 149 -19.22 10.91 5.11
C SER A 149 -18.87 9.78 4.12
N ARG A 150 -18.27 8.69 4.59
CA ARG A 150 -17.93 7.52 3.74
C ARG A 150 -19.02 6.46 3.70
N GLU A 151 -19.98 6.49 4.63
CA GLU A 151 -21.08 5.53 4.64
C GLU A 151 -21.90 5.59 3.34
N GLY A 152 -22.03 4.43 2.67
CA GLY A 152 -22.75 4.33 1.39
C GLY A 152 -22.06 5.05 0.21
N GLN A 153 -20.79 5.44 0.35
CA GLN A 153 -20.03 6.15 -0.67
C GLN A 153 -18.80 5.35 -1.16
N LEU A 154 -18.76 4.05 -0.90
CA LEU A 154 -17.63 3.19 -1.22
C LEU A 154 -18.03 2.08 -2.20
N GLY A 155 -17.22 1.87 -3.21
CA GLY A 155 -17.30 0.70 -4.11
C GLY A 155 -16.52 -0.51 -3.56
N ILE A 156 -15.43 -0.25 -2.83
CA ILE A 156 -14.61 -1.24 -2.11
C ILE A 156 -14.80 -1.04 -0.60
N ASN A 157 -14.60 -2.09 0.21
CA ASN A 157 -14.61 -1.94 1.67
C ASN A 157 -13.37 -1.17 2.15
N ALA A 158 -13.53 -0.29 3.11
CA ALA A 158 -12.42 0.47 3.67
C ALA A 158 -12.49 0.55 5.20
N ALA A 159 -11.35 0.33 5.86
CA ALA A 159 -11.11 0.65 7.25
C ALA A 159 -10.12 1.81 7.35
N PHE A 160 -10.22 2.63 8.41
CA PHE A 160 -9.49 3.88 8.50
C PHE A 160 -8.76 4.00 9.83
N TYR A 161 -7.46 4.26 9.79
CA TYR A 161 -6.69 4.73 10.94
C TYR A 161 -6.87 6.23 11.15
N VAL A 162 -6.78 6.67 12.39
CA VAL A 162 -6.56 8.09 12.69
C VAL A 162 -5.05 8.38 12.66
N GLY A 163 -4.65 9.39 11.88
CA GLY A 163 -3.24 9.74 11.71
C GLY A 163 -2.70 10.62 12.83
N HIS A 164 -1.55 10.26 13.41
CA HIS A 164 -0.91 11.02 14.48
C HIS A 164 -0.52 12.44 14.06
N CYS A 165 -0.08 12.63 12.82
CA CYS A 165 0.21 13.96 12.27
C CYS A 165 -1.01 14.88 12.31
N ASN A 166 -2.18 14.33 12.00
CA ASN A 166 -3.45 15.07 12.04
C ASN A 166 -3.86 15.45 13.46
N LEU A 167 -3.67 14.55 14.44
CA LEU A 167 -3.96 14.83 15.85
C LEU A 167 -3.08 15.97 16.37
N ARG A 168 -1.77 15.93 16.09
CA ARG A 168 -0.84 16.98 16.47
C ARG A 168 -1.19 18.31 15.80
N ARG A 169 -1.47 18.30 14.49
CA ARG A 169 -1.87 19.50 13.75
C ARG A 169 -3.15 20.11 14.31
N TRP A 170 -4.14 19.28 14.60
CA TRP A 170 -5.41 19.74 15.19
C TRP A 170 -5.25 20.41 16.55
N VAL A 171 -4.41 19.87 17.42
CA VAL A 171 -4.26 20.34 18.81
C VAL A 171 -3.25 21.49 18.91
N MET A 172 -2.10 21.38 18.22
CA MET A 172 -0.96 22.26 18.38
C MET A 172 -0.87 23.36 17.31
N GLY A 173 -1.65 23.23 16.22
CA GLY A 173 -1.55 24.16 15.09
C GLY A 173 -0.14 24.13 14.47
N ASP A 174 0.46 25.30 14.23
CA ASP A 174 1.78 25.40 13.58
C ASP A 174 2.93 24.86 14.47
N ASP A 175 2.76 24.84 15.78
CA ASP A 175 3.77 24.28 16.71
C ASP A 175 4.00 22.77 16.53
N CYS A 176 3.12 22.06 15.81
CA CYS A 176 3.19 20.60 15.61
C CYS A 176 4.47 20.14 14.92
N THR A 177 5.14 21.00 14.16
CA THR A 177 6.42 20.75 13.47
C THR A 177 7.61 21.47 14.11
N GLU A 178 7.43 22.09 15.29
CA GLU A 178 8.47 22.92 15.93
C GLU A 178 8.93 22.35 17.28
N ARG A 179 8.07 21.60 17.97
CA ARG A 179 8.35 21.13 19.34
C ARG A 179 7.57 19.88 19.73
N GLU A 180 7.97 19.27 20.82
CA GLU A 180 7.19 18.24 21.50
C GLU A 180 5.88 18.81 22.06
N ALA A 181 4.89 17.93 22.25
CA ALA A 181 3.62 18.29 22.89
C ALA A 181 3.76 18.40 24.41
N THR A 182 3.03 19.33 24.99
CA THR A 182 2.83 19.41 26.44
C THR A 182 1.88 18.33 26.93
N ASN A 183 1.89 18.02 28.23
CA ASN A 183 0.95 17.06 28.83
C ASN A 183 -0.52 17.42 28.55
N ALA A 184 -0.88 18.71 28.52
CA ALA A 184 -2.24 19.15 28.21
C ALA A 184 -2.62 18.87 26.75
N GLU A 185 -1.68 19.05 25.82
CA GLU A 185 -1.89 18.74 24.41
C GLU A 185 -1.97 17.23 24.19
N ILE A 186 -1.17 16.42 24.89
CA ILE A 186 -1.29 14.96 24.85
C ILE A 186 -2.68 14.51 25.32
N GLU A 187 -3.21 15.06 26.43
CA GLU A 187 -4.56 14.73 26.89
C GLU A 187 -5.65 15.16 25.90
N ALA A 188 -5.46 16.30 25.21
CA ALA A 188 -6.36 16.72 24.13
C ALA A 188 -6.33 15.73 22.94
N MET A 189 -5.13 15.28 22.51
CA MET A 189 -4.99 14.26 21.47
C MET A 189 -5.60 12.92 21.89
N ARG A 190 -5.42 12.49 23.14
CA ARG A 190 -6.08 11.27 23.66
C ARG A 190 -7.62 11.35 23.56
N THR A 191 -8.18 12.53 23.79
CA THR A 191 -9.64 12.73 23.62
C THR A 191 -10.05 12.52 22.16
N LEU A 192 -9.30 13.06 21.19
CA LEU A 192 -9.56 12.85 19.77
C LEU A 192 -9.39 11.38 19.35
N VAL A 193 -8.40 10.67 19.91
CA VAL A 193 -8.24 9.21 19.70
C VAL A 193 -9.47 8.45 20.19
N ARG A 194 -9.98 8.79 21.38
CA ARG A 194 -11.19 8.16 21.93
C ARG A 194 -12.40 8.40 21.02
N GLU A 195 -12.62 9.63 20.59
CA GLU A 195 -13.70 9.99 19.66
C GLU A 195 -13.57 9.21 18.33
N ALA A 196 -12.33 9.07 17.79
CA ALA A 196 -12.10 8.29 16.59
C ALA A 196 -12.40 6.80 16.79
N MET A 197 -11.95 6.22 17.92
CA MET A 197 -12.24 4.82 18.24
C MET A 197 -13.74 4.59 18.46
N ASP A 198 -14.45 5.52 19.10
CA ASP A 198 -15.91 5.44 19.27
C ASP A 198 -16.65 5.52 17.93
N ALA A 199 -16.13 6.26 16.96
CA ALA A 199 -16.65 6.30 15.59
C ALA A 199 -16.32 5.05 14.77
N GLY A 200 -15.44 4.17 15.27
CA GLY A 200 -15.06 2.92 14.63
C GLY A 200 -13.76 2.98 13.82
N ALA A 201 -12.83 3.83 14.21
CA ALA A 201 -11.48 3.81 13.63
C ALA A 201 -10.84 2.43 13.75
N ALA A 202 -10.02 2.07 12.76
CA ALA A 202 -9.23 0.84 12.78
C ALA A 202 -8.10 0.85 13.82
N GLY A 203 -7.83 2.02 14.40
CA GLY A 203 -6.79 2.26 15.37
C GLY A 203 -6.05 3.57 15.09
N LEU A 204 -4.77 3.62 15.45
CA LEU A 204 -3.88 4.76 15.30
C LEU A 204 -2.72 4.42 14.36
N SER A 205 -2.35 5.36 13.50
CA SER A 205 -1.09 5.26 12.76
C SER A 205 -0.11 6.37 13.17
N SER A 206 1.20 6.06 13.14
CA SER A 206 2.27 7.02 13.44
C SER A 206 3.54 6.71 12.66
N THR A 207 4.43 7.69 12.57
CA THR A 207 5.75 7.55 11.94
C THR A 207 6.81 8.36 12.67
N HIS A 208 7.99 7.78 12.84
CA HIS A 208 9.24 8.47 13.16
C HIS A 208 10.27 8.31 12.05
N ALA A 209 9.87 7.78 10.88
CA ALA A 209 10.78 7.55 9.77
C ALA A 209 11.47 8.86 9.34
N PRO A 210 12.81 8.87 9.24
CA PRO A 210 13.58 10.08 8.92
C PRO A 210 13.27 10.67 7.54
N THR A 211 12.72 9.87 6.64
CA THR A 211 12.30 10.29 5.29
C THR A 211 10.99 11.03 5.22
N HIS A 212 10.18 10.95 6.25
CA HIS A 212 8.90 11.65 6.23
C HIS A 212 9.11 13.12 6.59
N LEU A 213 9.17 13.94 5.54
CA LEU A 213 9.33 15.40 5.60
C LEU A 213 8.08 16.08 5.05
N ASP A 214 7.76 17.26 5.56
CA ASP A 214 6.69 18.11 5.03
C ASP A 214 7.15 18.85 3.76
N ALA A 215 6.27 19.64 3.16
CA ALA A 215 6.58 20.40 1.95
C ALA A 215 7.67 21.46 2.11
N ALA A 216 8.04 21.79 3.35
CA ALA A 216 9.14 22.72 3.68
C ALA A 216 10.42 21.98 4.11
N ASP A 217 10.51 20.67 3.84
CA ASP A 217 11.60 19.78 4.25
C ASP A 217 11.84 19.72 5.77
N ARG A 218 10.79 20.00 6.57
CA ARG A 218 10.81 19.79 8.02
C ARG A 218 10.27 18.41 8.36
N PRO A 219 10.64 17.82 9.51
CA PRO A 219 10.03 16.59 9.99
C PRO A 219 8.49 16.71 10.03
N VAL A 220 7.78 15.69 9.56
CA VAL A 220 6.31 15.64 9.71
C VAL A 220 5.94 15.65 11.20
N PRO A 221 4.73 16.12 11.57
CA PRO A 221 4.38 16.37 12.98
C PRO A 221 4.69 15.21 13.93
N SER A 222 4.39 13.98 13.58
CA SER A 222 4.60 12.81 14.46
C SER A 222 6.08 12.51 14.74
N ARG A 223 7.01 12.96 13.89
CA ARG A 223 8.46 12.77 14.12
C ARG A 223 9.00 13.57 15.31
N LEU A 224 8.27 14.61 15.75
CA LEU A 224 8.60 15.39 16.94
C LEU A 224 7.86 14.89 18.20
N ALA A 225 7.11 13.81 18.10
CA ALA A 225 6.44 13.22 19.24
C ALA A 225 7.45 12.49 20.13
N SER A 226 7.36 12.70 21.44
CA SER A 226 8.11 11.88 22.39
C SER A 226 7.55 10.45 22.44
N LYS A 227 8.36 9.48 22.86
CA LYS A 227 7.90 8.10 23.11
C LYS A 227 6.74 8.07 24.12
N ALA A 228 6.76 8.94 25.14
CA ALA A 228 5.69 9.06 26.13
C ALA A 228 4.37 9.56 25.50
N GLU A 229 4.41 10.48 24.54
CA GLU A 229 3.23 10.89 23.77
C GLU A 229 2.64 9.72 23.00
N LEU A 230 3.46 9.02 22.21
CA LEU A 230 2.98 7.89 21.41
C LEU A 230 2.42 6.77 22.29
N ASP A 231 3.09 6.42 23.40
CA ASP A 231 2.60 5.42 24.34
C ASP A 231 1.25 5.80 24.97
N ALA A 232 1.07 7.08 25.32
CA ALA A 232 -0.20 7.58 25.86
C ALA A 232 -1.35 7.45 24.84
N LEU A 233 -1.11 7.75 23.56
CA LEU A 233 -2.10 7.63 22.50
C LEU A 233 -2.40 6.16 22.20
N VAL A 234 -1.39 5.30 22.11
CA VAL A 234 -1.51 3.86 21.89
C VAL A 234 -2.28 3.19 23.04
N THR A 235 -1.98 3.59 24.28
CA THR A 235 -2.75 3.13 25.45
C THR A 235 -4.22 3.53 25.37
N GLU A 236 -4.54 4.70 24.83
CA GLU A 236 -5.94 5.13 24.64
C GLU A 236 -6.66 4.26 23.59
N VAL A 237 -5.99 3.90 22.48
CA VAL A 237 -6.54 2.92 21.52
C VAL A 237 -6.79 1.57 22.23
N GLY A 238 -5.84 1.12 23.06
CA GLY A 238 -5.97 -0.13 23.83
C GLY A 238 -7.20 -0.19 24.73
N ARG A 239 -7.68 0.96 25.24
CA ARG A 239 -8.91 1.02 26.05
C ARG A 239 -10.17 0.65 25.27
N ALA A 240 -10.19 0.85 23.96
CA ALA A 240 -11.30 0.41 23.12
C ALA A 240 -11.32 -1.11 22.92
N ASN A 241 -10.23 -1.82 23.28
CA ASN A 241 -10.05 -3.27 23.16
C ASN A 241 -10.37 -3.80 21.75
N ARG A 242 -10.09 -3.02 20.72
CA ARG A 242 -10.26 -3.35 19.30
C ARG A 242 -9.33 -2.52 18.43
N GLY A 243 -9.08 -3.00 17.20
CA GLY A 243 -8.21 -2.33 16.24
C GLY A 243 -6.75 -2.73 16.38
N SER A 244 -5.87 -1.93 15.82
CA SER A 244 -4.42 -2.15 15.78
C SER A 244 -3.66 -0.84 15.74
N ILE A 245 -2.34 -0.91 15.91
CA ILE A 245 -1.43 0.22 15.82
C ILE A 245 -0.54 0.03 14.59
N SER A 246 -0.49 1.02 13.71
CA SER A 246 0.40 1.04 12.56
C SER A 246 1.52 2.04 12.84
N TYR A 247 2.76 1.57 12.94
CA TYR A 247 3.86 2.43 13.35
C TYR A 247 5.13 2.18 12.54
N LEU A 248 5.75 3.26 12.09
CA LEU A 248 7.02 3.24 11.39
C LEU A 248 8.09 3.89 12.28
N PRO A 249 8.89 3.11 13.04
CA PRO A 249 9.95 3.62 13.89
C PRO A 249 11.10 4.24 13.09
N TYR A 250 11.95 5.00 13.75
CA TYR A 250 13.09 5.69 13.13
C TYR A 250 14.03 4.72 12.39
N SER A 251 14.36 3.58 13.01
CA SER A 251 15.30 2.60 12.47
C SER A 251 14.70 1.59 11.49
N SER A 252 13.36 1.58 11.29
CA SER A 252 12.65 0.52 10.55
C SER A 252 13.15 0.27 9.13
N ILE A 253 13.59 1.30 8.43
CA ILE A 253 13.97 1.22 7.03
C ILE A 253 15.26 0.43 6.81
N GLY A 254 16.14 0.39 7.80
CA GLY A 254 17.38 -0.37 7.76
C GLY A 254 17.34 -1.68 8.53
N GLY A 255 16.25 -1.95 9.23
CA GLY A 255 16.13 -2.97 10.27
C GLY A 255 16.09 -2.33 11.64
N LEU A 256 15.39 -2.95 12.58
CA LEU A 256 15.19 -2.39 13.92
C LEU A 256 16.48 -2.36 14.73
N ASP A 257 16.76 -1.23 15.37
CA ASP A 257 17.73 -1.16 16.44
C ASP A 257 17.12 -1.58 17.79
N GLU A 258 17.94 -1.62 18.84
CA GLU A 258 17.53 -2.09 20.17
C GLU A 258 16.46 -1.17 20.78
N GLU A 259 16.64 0.14 20.64
CA GLU A 259 15.74 1.14 21.23
C GLU A 259 14.34 1.09 20.64
N ASP A 260 14.23 1.01 19.30
CA ASP A 260 12.96 0.92 18.60
C ASP A 260 12.31 -0.45 18.78
N GLY A 261 13.11 -1.52 18.74
CA GLY A 261 12.63 -2.89 18.95
C GLY A 261 12.00 -3.09 20.33
N ASP A 262 12.64 -2.60 21.38
CA ASP A 262 12.12 -2.68 22.74
C ASP A 262 10.89 -1.80 22.92
N PHE A 263 10.87 -0.60 22.34
CA PHE A 263 9.71 0.28 22.39
C PHE A 263 8.47 -0.30 21.69
N LEU A 264 8.64 -0.99 20.56
CA LEU A 264 7.53 -1.70 19.91
C LEU A 264 6.92 -2.78 20.81
N ILE A 265 7.76 -3.51 21.54
CA ILE A 265 7.30 -4.53 22.51
C ILE A 265 6.52 -3.86 23.65
N GLU A 266 7.03 -2.75 24.21
CA GLU A 266 6.32 -1.97 25.24
C GLU A 266 4.95 -1.50 24.76
N LEU A 267 4.85 -0.91 23.55
CA LEU A 267 3.59 -0.45 22.97
C LEU A 267 2.58 -1.60 22.84
N ALA A 268 3.02 -2.78 22.37
CA ALA A 268 2.16 -3.93 22.21
C ALA A 268 1.67 -4.49 23.57
N LEU A 269 2.53 -4.50 24.59
CA LEU A 269 2.16 -4.95 25.94
C LEU A 269 1.22 -3.96 26.63
N HIS A 270 1.45 -2.65 26.49
CA HIS A 270 0.61 -1.60 27.10
C HIS A 270 -0.79 -1.53 26.46
N SER A 271 -0.86 -1.56 25.14
CA SER A 271 -2.14 -1.52 24.43
C SER A 271 -2.89 -2.85 24.44
N ARG A 272 -2.19 -3.97 24.51
CA ARG A 272 -2.69 -5.33 24.29
C ARG A 272 -3.29 -5.53 22.89
N LEU A 273 -2.87 -4.72 21.93
CA LEU A 273 -3.30 -4.76 20.54
C LEU A 273 -2.11 -5.11 19.63
N PRO A 274 -2.38 -5.57 18.41
CA PRO A 274 -1.34 -5.72 17.41
C PRO A 274 -0.65 -4.38 17.11
N VAL A 275 0.69 -4.36 17.17
CA VAL A 275 1.52 -3.28 16.68
C VAL A 275 2.17 -3.74 15.38
N ILE A 276 1.91 -3.03 14.30
CA ILE A 276 2.28 -3.41 12.94
C ILE A 276 3.33 -2.43 12.43
N ILE A 277 4.53 -2.95 12.13
CA ILE A 277 5.59 -2.18 11.48
C ILE A 277 5.34 -2.20 9.98
N GLN A 278 5.51 -1.07 9.35
CA GLN A 278 5.23 -0.90 7.92
C GLN A 278 6.49 -1.16 7.08
N GLY A 279 6.29 -1.85 5.95
CA GLY A 279 7.16 -1.77 4.80
C GLY A 279 8.57 -2.34 4.93
N LEU A 280 8.77 -3.41 5.69
CA LEU A 280 10.10 -4.05 5.70
C LEU A 280 10.39 -4.70 4.34
N GLY A 281 11.45 -4.26 3.68
CA GLY A 281 12.02 -4.95 2.52
C GLY A 281 13.29 -5.71 2.91
N ALA A 282 13.54 -6.86 2.29
CA ALA A 282 14.83 -7.51 2.38
C ALA A 282 15.86 -6.71 1.57
N ARG A 283 16.55 -5.78 2.23
CA ARG A 283 17.61 -4.99 1.60
C ARG A 283 18.94 -5.72 1.66
N SER A 284 19.77 -5.48 0.66
CA SER A 284 21.13 -6.02 0.65
C SER A 284 21.97 -5.41 1.78
N LYS A 285 22.98 -6.14 2.26
CA LYS A 285 23.95 -5.62 3.25
C LYS A 285 24.75 -4.43 2.73
N VAL A 286 24.82 -4.26 1.41
CA VAL A 286 25.42 -3.07 0.77
C VAL A 286 24.54 -1.85 1.00
N ASP A 287 23.23 -2.01 0.92
CA ASP A 287 22.26 -0.93 1.07
C ASP A 287 21.94 -0.62 2.54
N ALA A 288 22.04 -1.61 3.42
CA ALA A 288 21.80 -1.49 4.86
C ALA A 288 22.90 -2.17 5.68
N PRO A 289 24.11 -1.59 5.74
CA PRO A 289 25.29 -2.28 6.33
C PRO A 289 25.22 -2.46 7.85
N THR A 290 24.43 -1.66 8.55
CA THR A 290 24.38 -1.64 10.03
C THR A 290 23.13 -2.27 10.61
N ALA A 291 22.05 -2.35 9.82
CA ALA A 291 20.76 -2.88 10.26
C ALA A 291 20.10 -3.61 9.08
N THR A 292 19.84 -4.88 9.23
CA THR A 292 19.28 -5.74 8.20
C THR A 292 17.90 -6.25 8.62
N TRP A 293 17.16 -6.86 7.70
CA TRP A 293 15.88 -7.49 8.01
C TRP A 293 16.03 -8.60 9.09
N GLU A 294 17.22 -9.20 9.24
CA GLU A 294 17.52 -10.17 10.29
C GLU A 294 17.41 -9.56 11.69
N ASN A 295 17.77 -8.28 11.86
CA ASN A 295 17.58 -7.58 13.14
C ASN A 295 16.09 -7.48 13.46
N THR A 296 15.26 -7.07 12.50
CA THR A 296 13.80 -7.03 12.69
C THR A 296 13.27 -8.40 13.09
N ARG A 297 13.71 -9.46 12.42
CA ARG A 297 13.32 -10.83 12.76
C ARG A 297 13.68 -11.19 14.20
N ALA A 298 14.89 -10.82 14.66
CA ALA A 298 15.31 -11.08 16.03
C ALA A 298 14.39 -10.39 17.06
N TYR A 299 13.95 -9.16 16.79
CA TYR A 299 12.99 -8.47 17.64
C TYR A 299 11.57 -9.05 17.56
N LEU A 300 11.13 -9.57 16.42
CA LEU A 300 9.87 -10.30 16.32
C LEU A 300 9.92 -11.61 17.14
N ASP A 301 11.06 -12.32 17.13
CA ASP A 301 11.27 -13.49 17.99
C ASP A 301 11.24 -13.12 19.48
N LYS A 302 11.86 -12.00 19.88
CA LYS A 302 11.82 -11.45 21.25
C LYS A 302 10.39 -11.09 21.65
N ALA A 303 9.68 -10.32 20.83
CA ALA A 303 8.29 -9.95 21.06
C ALA A 303 7.39 -11.17 21.28
N ARG A 304 7.55 -12.20 20.43
CA ARG A 304 6.81 -13.45 20.55
C ARG A 304 7.11 -14.16 21.87
N ALA A 305 8.37 -14.21 22.29
CA ALA A 305 8.77 -14.83 23.55
C ALA A 305 8.18 -14.11 24.76
N GLU A 306 8.00 -12.79 24.68
CA GLU A 306 7.39 -11.95 25.71
C GLU A 306 5.86 -11.86 25.64
N GLY A 307 5.24 -12.50 24.64
CA GLY A 307 3.79 -12.44 24.42
C GLY A 307 3.29 -11.11 23.86
N ALA A 308 4.19 -10.29 23.30
CA ALA A 308 3.86 -9.03 22.66
C ALA A 308 3.43 -9.25 21.20
N GLY A 309 2.28 -8.67 20.81
CA GLY A 309 1.75 -8.76 19.45
C GLY A 309 2.41 -7.76 18.49
N VAL A 310 3.70 -7.90 18.23
CA VAL A 310 4.42 -7.08 17.23
C VAL A 310 4.51 -7.86 15.93
N TYR A 311 4.10 -7.23 14.83
CA TYR A 311 4.09 -7.81 13.49
C TYR A 311 4.81 -6.89 12.50
N SER A 312 5.37 -7.45 11.45
CA SER A 312 5.98 -6.66 10.37
C SER A 312 5.32 -6.98 9.05
N MET A 313 4.97 -5.96 8.29
CA MET A 313 4.56 -6.12 6.91
C MET A 313 5.79 -6.28 6.02
N LEU A 314 5.71 -7.22 5.08
CA LEU A 314 6.75 -7.52 4.11
C LEU A 314 6.28 -7.17 2.71
N MET A 315 7.05 -6.33 2.04
CA MET A 315 6.85 -6.05 0.62
C MET A 315 7.27 -7.26 -0.22
N SER A 316 6.30 -7.94 -0.81
CA SER A 316 6.52 -9.18 -1.57
C SER A 316 6.83 -8.96 -3.05
N ARG A 317 6.83 -7.72 -3.53
CA ARG A 317 7.27 -7.34 -4.87
C ARG A 317 8.53 -6.47 -4.79
N PRO A 318 9.39 -6.47 -5.82
CA PRO A 318 10.51 -5.55 -5.86
C PRO A 318 10.00 -4.11 -5.98
N PHE A 319 10.67 -3.21 -5.27
CA PHE A 319 10.33 -1.79 -5.31
C PHE A 319 11.08 -1.10 -6.44
N ASN A 320 10.74 -1.47 -7.67
CA ASN A 320 11.34 -0.89 -8.85
C ASN A 320 10.87 0.57 -9.04
N ARG A 321 11.78 1.44 -9.48
CA ARG A 321 11.50 2.87 -9.66
C ARG A 321 11.76 3.27 -11.10
N ARG A 322 10.75 3.78 -11.78
CA ARG A 322 10.91 4.45 -13.08
C ARG A 322 11.18 5.93 -12.86
N PHE A 323 11.96 6.51 -13.74
CA PHE A 323 12.25 7.94 -13.73
C PHE A 323 12.75 8.42 -15.09
N SER A 324 12.54 9.69 -15.37
CA SER A 324 13.19 10.42 -16.48
C SER A 324 13.89 11.66 -15.94
N LEU A 325 14.82 12.20 -16.70
CA LEU A 325 15.42 13.49 -16.34
C LEU A 325 14.62 14.69 -16.89
N ALA A 326 13.59 14.42 -17.71
CA ALA A 326 12.62 15.42 -18.14
C ALA A 326 11.65 15.81 -17.02
N GLU A 327 11.31 14.84 -16.15
CA GLU A 327 10.46 15.04 -15.00
C GLU A 327 11.30 15.00 -13.71
N GLY A 328 10.80 15.54 -12.61
CA GLY A 328 11.50 15.45 -11.33
C GLY A 328 11.47 14.00 -10.80
N THR A 329 12.47 13.61 -10.03
CA THR A 329 12.50 12.33 -9.33
C THR A 329 13.11 12.47 -7.94
N SER A 330 12.46 11.87 -6.94
CA SER A 330 13.02 11.79 -5.57
C SER A 330 14.10 10.73 -5.42
N LEU A 331 14.37 9.95 -6.47
CA LEU A 331 15.35 8.87 -6.44
C LEU A 331 16.77 9.35 -6.08
N PHE A 332 17.09 10.58 -6.43
CA PHE A 332 18.37 11.21 -6.20
C PHE A 332 18.36 12.26 -5.07
N ASP A 333 17.31 12.36 -4.27
CA ASP A 333 17.23 13.33 -3.16
C ASP A 333 18.38 13.14 -2.16
N GLY A 334 18.84 11.90 -1.94
CA GLY A 334 20.04 11.58 -1.15
C GLY A 334 21.36 11.97 -1.82
N VAL A 335 21.32 12.55 -3.03
CA VAL A 335 22.48 13.01 -3.80
C VAL A 335 22.31 14.51 -4.11
N PRO A 336 22.64 15.42 -3.15
CA PRO A 336 22.31 16.85 -3.27
C PRO A 336 22.81 17.49 -4.57
N ALA A 337 24.00 17.11 -5.06
CA ALA A 337 24.51 17.59 -6.34
C ALA A 337 23.57 17.24 -7.50
N PHE A 338 22.93 16.08 -7.47
CA PHE A 338 21.99 15.65 -8.50
C PHE A 338 20.60 16.30 -8.31
N ALA A 339 20.13 16.46 -7.08
CA ALA A 339 18.86 17.11 -6.78
C ALA A 339 18.79 18.55 -7.31
N ARG A 340 19.95 19.25 -7.41
CA ARG A 340 20.07 20.58 -8.03
C ARG A 340 19.54 20.63 -9.46
N LEU A 341 19.60 19.52 -10.20
CA LEU A 341 19.07 19.45 -11.57
C LEU A 341 17.58 19.82 -11.62
N PHE A 342 16.83 19.49 -10.58
CA PHE A 342 15.39 19.71 -10.51
C PHE A 342 15.00 20.95 -9.71
N THR A 343 15.87 21.44 -8.83
CA THR A 343 15.62 22.63 -8.00
C THR A 343 16.12 23.92 -8.66
N GLU A 344 17.22 23.86 -9.43
CA GLU A 344 17.84 25.03 -10.06
C GLU A 344 17.45 25.18 -11.54
N ALA A 345 17.07 24.07 -12.23
CA ALA A 345 16.65 24.08 -13.62
C ALA A 345 15.17 23.68 -13.76
N THR A 346 14.36 24.58 -14.26
CA THR A 346 12.90 24.41 -14.35
C THR A 346 12.42 23.89 -15.70
N THR A 347 13.23 24.08 -16.77
CA THR A 347 12.93 23.65 -18.12
C THR A 347 13.86 22.54 -18.60
N ILE A 348 13.44 21.79 -19.62
CA ILE A 348 14.26 20.75 -20.26
C ILE A 348 15.55 21.34 -20.84
N ASP A 349 15.48 22.54 -21.42
CA ASP A 349 16.63 23.21 -22.00
C ASP A 349 17.66 23.60 -20.92
N GLU A 350 17.21 24.13 -19.79
CA GLU A 350 18.08 24.46 -18.64
C GLU A 350 18.72 23.20 -18.05
N ARG A 351 17.95 22.14 -17.86
CA ARG A 351 18.48 20.84 -17.39
C ARG A 351 19.50 20.26 -18.38
N SER A 352 19.18 20.30 -19.66
CA SER A 352 20.09 19.84 -20.70
C SER A 352 21.39 20.65 -20.74
N ALA A 353 21.32 21.97 -20.53
CA ALA A 353 22.50 22.82 -20.45
C ALA A 353 23.36 22.49 -19.22
N MET A 354 22.72 22.29 -18.07
CA MET A 354 23.38 21.90 -16.84
C MET A 354 24.06 20.53 -16.94
N LEU A 355 23.40 19.56 -17.58
CA LEU A 355 23.95 18.21 -17.84
C LEU A 355 25.08 18.19 -18.88
N ARG A 356 25.26 19.24 -19.69
CA ARG A 356 26.39 19.41 -20.61
C ARG A 356 27.59 20.13 -19.98
N ASP A 357 27.40 20.72 -18.81
CA ASP A 357 28.49 21.36 -18.05
C ASP A 357 29.40 20.33 -17.41
N ASP A 358 30.70 20.34 -17.76
CA ASP A 358 31.67 19.35 -17.29
C ASP A 358 31.84 19.39 -15.75
N ALA A 359 31.82 20.59 -15.16
CA ALA A 359 31.98 20.72 -13.71
C ALA A 359 30.77 20.17 -12.96
N TYR A 360 29.56 20.35 -13.49
CA TYR A 360 28.35 19.75 -12.94
C TYR A 360 28.36 18.22 -13.10
N ARG A 361 28.76 17.70 -14.25
CA ARG A 361 28.90 16.24 -14.47
C ARG A 361 29.89 15.60 -13.49
N ASP A 362 31.04 16.25 -13.27
CA ASP A 362 32.02 15.80 -12.28
C ASP A 362 31.42 15.78 -10.87
N ALA A 363 30.67 16.80 -10.49
CA ALA A 363 30.03 16.89 -9.18
C ALA A 363 28.98 15.79 -8.96
N ILE A 364 28.10 15.51 -9.94
CA ILE A 364 27.10 14.44 -9.81
C ILE A 364 27.73 13.05 -9.81
N ARG A 365 28.76 12.83 -10.64
CA ARG A 365 29.52 11.59 -10.66
C ARG A 365 30.15 11.32 -9.29
N HIS A 366 30.86 12.29 -8.74
CA HIS A 366 31.48 12.18 -7.43
C HIS A 366 30.45 11.92 -6.33
N ALA A 367 29.32 12.62 -6.37
CA ALA A 367 28.27 12.48 -5.36
C ALA A 367 27.55 11.11 -5.43
N VAL A 368 27.35 10.54 -6.61
CA VAL A 368 26.77 9.19 -6.78
C VAL A 368 27.74 8.11 -6.29
N GLU A 369 29.04 8.28 -6.52
CA GLU A 369 30.07 7.36 -6.03
C GLU A 369 30.29 7.47 -4.51
N ASN A 370 30.00 8.64 -3.93
CA ASN A 370 30.17 8.94 -2.50
C ASN A 370 28.85 9.46 -1.91
N PRO A 371 27.81 8.63 -1.85
CA PRO A 371 26.49 9.06 -1.43
C PRO A 371 26.46 9.49 0.03
N ASN A 372 25.67 10.52 0.32
CA ASN A 372 25.36 10.85 1.71
C ASN A 372 24.47 9.75 2.29
N ARG A 373 24.92 9.15 3.38
CA ARG A 373 24.22 8.08 4.09
C ARG A 373 23.51 8.58 5.36
N ASP A 374 23.51 9.89 5.60
CA ASP A 374 22.74 10.49 6.68
C ASP A 374 21.24 10.40 6.36
N PRO A 375 20.46 9.61 7.09
CA PRO A 375 19.04 9.43 6.83
C PRO A 375 18.22 10.71 7.02
N GLU A 376 18.76 11.72 7.74
CA GLU A 376 18.12 13.02 7.93
C GLU A 376 18.24 13.94 6.70
N LYS A 377 19.04 13.57 5.71
CA LYS A 377 19.39 14.43 4.57
C LYS A 377 19.02 13.82 3.24
N GLY A 378 17.77 13.44 3.05
CA GLY A 378 17.28 13.01 1.77
C GLY A 378 16.49 11.71 1.79
N SER A 379 16.25 11.15 0.62
CA SER A 379 15.57 9.88 0.47
C SER A 379 16.33 8.77 1.20
N THR A 380 15.62 7.92 1.93
CA THR A 380 16.16 6.70 2.54
C THR A 380 16.56 5.65 1.53
N LEU A 381 16.16 5.82 0.29
CA LEU A 381 16.64 4.95 -0.77
C LEU A 381 18.11 5.27 -0.98
N PRO A 382 18.99 4.27 -0.96
CA PRO A 382 20.36 4.49 -1.37
C PRO A 382 20.33 5.05 -2.80
N PRO A 383 21.32 5.87 -3.19
CA PRO A 383 21.45 6.28 -4.57
C PRO A 383 21.43 5.03 -5.46
N PRO A 384 20.76 5.07 -6.59
CA PRO A 384 20.63 3.90 -7.44
C PRO A 384 22.02 3.44 -7.88
N HIS A 385 22.32 2.19 -7.61
CA HIS A 385 23.49 1.53 -8.18
C HIS A 385 23.31 1.44 -9.69
N LEU A 386 24.18 2.03 -10.47
CA LEU A 386 24.03 2.14 -11.92
C LEU A 386 24.16 0.82 -12.67
N ASP A 387 24.60 -0.23 -12.03
CA ASP A 387 24.51 -1.63 -12.48
C ASP A 387 23.07 -2.19 -12.40
N LYS A 388 22.19 -1.55 -11.64
CA LYS A 388 20.77 -1.87 -11.51
C LYS A 388 19.84 -0.87 -12.23
N VAL A 389 20.40 0.12 -12.91
CA VAL A 389 19.63 1.08 -13.72
C VAL A 389 19.68 0.66 -15.19
N PHE A 390 18.51 0.55 -15.80
CA PHE A 390 18.29 0.10 -17.18
C PHE A 390 17.46 1.12 -17.94
N ILE A 391 17.54 1.12 -19.26
CA ILE A 391 16.56 1.83 -20.10
C ILE A 391 15.26 1.03 -20.04
N TYR A 392 14.18 1.69 -19.62
CA TYR A 392 12.84 1.10 -19.58
C TYR A 392 12.09 1.35 -20.88
N GLN A 393 12.09 2.62 -21.35
CA GLN A 393 11.43 3.02 -22.59
C GLN A 393 12.30 4.07 -23.31
N ALA A 394 12.41 3.94 -24.61
CA ALA A 394 13.14 4.86 -25.48
C ALA A 394 12.46 4.99 -26.83
N GLU A 395 12.61 6.16 -27.46
CA GLU A 395 12.01 6.46 -28.76
C GLU A 395 12.97 6.18 -29.92
N THR A 396 14.26 6.49 -29.76
CA THR A 396 15.24 6.27 -30.82
C THR A 396 15.55 4.78 -31.04
N PRO A 397 15.74 4.35 -32.30
CA PRO A 397 16.12 2.96 -32.59
C PRO A 397 17.43 2.53 -31.91
N GLU A 398 18.34 3.48 -31.67
CA GLU A 398 19.64 3.22 -31.04
C GLU A 398 19.46 2.89 -29.55
N ASN A 399 18.70 3.69 -28.81
CA ASN A 399 18.44 3.44 -27.39
C ASN A 399 17.53 2.23 -27.17
N ARG A 400 16.60 1.94 -28.10
CA ARG A 400 15.82 0.68 -28.07
C ARG A 400 16.71 -0.55 -28.13
N LYS A 401 17.82 -0.53 -28.88
CA LYS A 401 18.78 -1.66 -28.91
C LYS A 401 19.56 -1.83 -27.61
N ARG A 402 19.67 -0.76 -26.81
CA ARG A 402 20.36 -0.77 -25.51
C ARG A 402 19.44 -1.22 -24.36
N MET A 403 18.12 -1.33 -24.58
CA MET A 403 17.18 -1.78 -23.57
C MET A 403 17.57 -3.16 -23.03
N GLY A 404 17.30 -3.38 -21.73
CA GLY A 404 17.63 -4.63 -21.04
C GLY A 404 19.08 -4.75 -20.59
N ARG A 405 19.91 -3.72 -20.83
CA ARG A 405 21.30 -3.63 -20.38
C ARG A 405 21.44 -2.50 -19.35
N SER A 406 22.24 -2.73 -18.33
CA SER A 406 22.47 -1.74 -17.29
C SER A 406 23.36 -0.58 -17.75
N MET A 407 23.25 0.55 -17.07
CA MET A 407 24.12 1.71 -17.33
C MET A 407 25.59 1.35 -17.12
N ALA A 408 25.90 0.50 -16.15
CA ALA A 408 27.26 0.04 -15.91
C ALA A 408 27.81 -0.82 -17.07
N GLU A 409 27.02 -1.74 -17.63
CA GLU A 409 27.41 -2.56 -18.79
C GLU A 409 27.65 -1.70 -20.04
N LEU A 410 26.74 -0.75 -20.32
CA LEU A 410 26.86 0.15 -21.45
C LEU A 410 28.07 1.08 -21.32
N ALA A 411 28.32 1.57 -20.11
CA ALA A 411 29.46 2.42 -19.80
C ALA A 411 30.80 1.69 -19.97
N ALA A 412 30.90 0.44 -19.51
CA ALA A 412 32.09 -0.38 -19.64
C ALA A 412 32.48 -0.59 -21.12
N GLU A 413 31.52 -0.81 -22.01
CA GLU A 413 31.78 -0.96 -23.45
C GLU A 413 32.32 0.33 -24.10
N ARG A 414 31.87 1.50 -23.60
CA ARG A 414 32.29 2.80 -24.13
C ARG A 414 33.54 3.37 -23.45
N GLY A 415 33.95 2.76 -22.32
CA GLY A 415 35.06 3.26 -21.51
C GLY A 415 34.78 4.60 -20.82
N VAL A 416 33.52 4.84 -20.42
CA VAL A 416 33.05 6.03 -19.68
C VAL A 416 32.55 5.63 -18.30
N ALA A 417 32.33 6.62 -17.42
CA ALA A 417 31.69 6.35 -16.13
C ALA A 417 30.19 6.03 -16.32
N PRO A 418 29.60 5.14 -15.49
CA PRO A 418 28.18 4.79 -15.60
C PRO A 418 27.22 5.97 -15.50
N MET A 419 27.54 6.98 -14.69
CA MET A 419 26.75 8.20 -14.59
C MET A 419 26.78 9.04 -15.87
N ASP A 420 27.95 9.11 -16.53
CA ASP A 420 28.09 9.78 -17.82
C ASP A 420 27.26 9.07 -18.89
N MET A 421 27.23 7.73 -18.88
CA MET A 421 26.42 6.95 -19.82
C MET A 421 24.92 7.26 -19.66
N LEU A 422 24.43 7.37 -18.43
CA LEU A 422 23.04 7.75 -18.15
C LEU A 422 22.73 9.15 -18.69
N VAL A 423 23.62 10.11 -18.42
CA VAL A 423 23.46 11.49 -18.88
C VAL A 423 23.49 11.59 -20.42
N GLU A 424 24.42 10.88 -21.08
CA GLU A 424 24.51 10.87 -22.54
C GLU A 424 23.22 10.32 -23.17
N ILE A 425 22.74 9.17 -22.69
CA ILE A 425 21.49 8.56 -23.18
C ILE A 425 20.30 9.51 -22.96
N ALA A 426 20.19 10.15 -21.79
CA ALA A 426 19.13 11.11 -21.53
C ALA A 426 19.18 12.29 -22.49
N LEU A 427 20.37 12.86 -22.76
CA LEU A 427 20.54 13.98 -23.68
C LEU A 427 20.25 13.61 -25.15
N GLU A 428 20.45 12.34 -25.56
CA GLU A 428 20.15 11.84 -26.89
C GLU A 428 18.66 11.97 -27.26
N GLU A 429 17.74 11.94 -26.27
CA GLU A 429 16.28 12.04 -26.45
C GLU A 429 15.67 13.21 -25.66
N SER A 430 16.38 14.32 -25.53
CA SER A 430 15.90 15.53 -24.84
C SER A 430 15.36 15.25 -23.44
N LEU A 431 16.04 14.36 -22.70
CA LEU A 431 15.74 13.89 -21.35
C LEU A 431 14.48 13.03 -21.21
N ALA A 432 13.78 12.69 -22.31
CA ALA A 432 12.52 11.93 -22.27
C ALA A 432 12.69 10.42 -22.11
N VAL A 433 13.93 9.89 -22.20
CA VAL A 433 14.19 8.47 -21.95
C VAL A 433 13.72 8.10 -20.56
N GLU A 434 12.91 7.06 -20.47
CA GLU A 434 12.57 6.46 -19.17
C GLU A 434 13.59 5.41 -18.77
N PHE A 435 14.12 5.58 -17.58
CA PHE A 435 14.98 4.62 -16.92
C PHE A 435 14.20 3.86 -15.84
N ILE A 436 14.65 2.66 -15.51
CA ILE A 436 14.16 1.88 -14.37
C ILE A 436 15.32 1.47 -13.48
N TRP A 437 15.22 1.80 -12.20
CA TRP A 437 16.07 1.21 -11.17
C TRP A 437 15.40 -0.06 -10.68
N ARG A 438 16.06 -1.22 -10.85
CA ARG A 438 15.58 -2.52 -10.40
C ARG A 438 16.18 -2.85 -9.05
N THR A 439 15.32 -3.13 -8.08
CA THR A 439 15.75 -3.58 -6.76
C THR A 439 15.74 -5.10 -6.63
N GLU A 440 15.16 -5.80 -7.61
CA GLU A 440 15.15 -7.26 -7.64
C GLU A 440 16.55 -7.83 -7.79
N SER A 441 16.87 -8.80 -6.95
CA SER A 441 18.11 -9.58 -6.98
C SER A 441 17.88 -10.94 -6.34
N ASP A 442 18.78 -11.89 -6.54
CA ASP A 442 18.71 -13.18 -5.86
C ASP A 442 18.77 -13.02 -4.34
N GLU A 443 19.60 -12.10 -3.83
CA GLU A 443 19.68 -11.78 -2.40
C GLU A 443 18.35 -11.23 -1.87
N TRP A 444 17.71 -10.31 -2.60
CA TRP A 444 16.38 -9.80 -2.24
C TRP A 444 15.34 -10.93 -2.19
N ARG A 445 15.33 -11.80 -3.20
CA ARG A 445 14.39 -12.92 -3.30
C ARG A 445 14.56 -13.91 -2.15
N GLU A 446 15.79 -14.35 -1.87
CA GLU A 446 16.09 -15.28 -0.79
C GLU A 446 15.80 -14.69 0.59
N GLY A 447 16.17 -13.41 0.81
CA GLY A 447 15.87 -12.68 2.04
C GLY A 447 14.38 -12.50 2.26
N THR A 448 13.63 -12.10 1.23
CA THR A 448 12.18 -11.93 1.28
C THR A 448 11.48 -13.25 1.57
N LEU A 449 11.87 -14.35 0.90
CA LEU A 449 11.33 -15.68 1.17
C LEU A 449 11.58 -16.09 2.62
N THR A 450 12.80 -15.94 3.11
CA THR A 450 13.15 -16.32 4.48
C THR A 450 12.40 -15.47 5.52
N ALA A 451 12.29 -14.16 5.29
CA ALA A 451 11.53 -13.28 6.16
C ALA A 451 10.03 -13.62 6.16
N SER A 452 9.44 -13.88 5.00
CA SER A 452 8.00 -14.14 4.86
C SER A 452 7.51 -15.39 5.59
N GLN A 453 8.40 -16.33 5.89
CA GLN A 453 8.08 -17.56 6.63
C GLN A 453 7.99 -17.36 8.16
N HIS A 454 8.33 -16.18 8.67
CA HIS A 454 8.20 -15.90 10.10
C HIS A 454 6.73 -15.68 10.49
N ALA A 455 6.29 -16.28 11.62
CA ALA A 455 4.88 -16.24 12.05
C ALA A 455 4.31 -14.85 12.32
N HIS A 456 5.17 -13.87 12.62
CA HIS A 456 4.80 -12.46 12.84
C HIS A 456 5.10 -11.59 11.62
N MET A 457 5.33 -12.18 10.46
CA MET A 457 5.48 -11.48 9.18
C MET A 457 4.15 -11.54 8.42
N ILE A 458 3.73 -10.44 7.85
CA ILE A 458 2.51 -10.34 7.04
C ILE A 458 2.93 -10.04 5.62
N ILE A 459 2.41 -10.80 4.67
CA ILE A 459 2.56 -10.50 3.26
C ILE A 459 1.54 -9.41 2.91
N GLY A 460 2.02 -8.23 2.53
CA GLY A 460 1.18 -7.07 2.25
C GLY A 460 2.04 -5.84 1.97
N THR A 461 1.44 -4.68 1.93
CA THR A 461 2.01 -3.39 1.55
C THR A 461 1.97 -3.19 0.04
N SER A 462 0.82 -2.73 -0.44
CA SER A 462 0.71 -2.22 -1.81
C SER A 462 1.24 -0.80 -1.95
N ASP A 463 1.12 0.01 -0.90
CA ASP A 463 1.12 1.46 -0.98
C ASP A 463 0.05 2.00 -1.95
N GLY A 464 -1.07 1.27 -2.11
CA GLY A 464 -2.14 1.63 -3.02
C GLY A 464 -2.64 3.04 -2.78
N GLY A 465 -2.77 3.83 -3.86
CA GLY A 465 -3.10 5.25 -3.79
C GLY A 465 -1.90 6.19 -3.65
N ALA A 466 -0.73 5.69 -3.21
CA ALA A 466 0.51 6.45 -3.14
C ALA A 466 1.38 6.25 -4.39
N HIS A 467 2.26 7.22 -4.67
CA HIS A 467 3.31 7.16 -5.70
C HIS A 467 2.82 6.87 -7.13
N LEU A 468 1.55 7.14 -7.42
CA LEU A 468 0.89 6.80 -8.70
C LEU A 468 1.46 7.54 -9.91
N GLY A 469 2.21 8.62 -9.71
CA GLY A 469 2.99 9.28 -10.76
C GLY A 469 4.20 8.47 -11.25
N ARG A 470 4.67 7.48 -10.47
CA ARG A 470 5.91 6.73 -10.73
C ARG A 470 5.71 5.24 -10.84
N ASP A 471 4.81 4.67 -10.05
CA ASP A 471 4.52 3.24 -10.02
C ASP A 471 3.10 3.02 -9.48
N ASP A 472 2.54 1.86 -9.78
CA ASP A 472 1.32 1.36 -9.16
C ASP A 472 1.65 0.11 -8.34
N GLY A 473 1.54 0.25 -7.01
CA GLY A 473 1.80 -0.81 -6.06
C GLY A 473 0.73 -1.88 -5.99
N SER A 474 -0.45 -1.61 -6.54
CA SER A 474 -1.64 -2.47 -6.45
C SER A 474 -1.46 -3.87 -7.04
N GLU A 475 -0.47 -4.05 -7.92
CA GLU A 475 -0.15 -5.36 -8.52
C GLU A 475 0.48 -6.37 -7.54
N TRP A 476 0.76 -5.99 -6.28
CA TRP A 476 1.50 -6.83 -5.33
C TRP A 476 0.90 -8.22 -5.15
N SER A 477 -0.42 -8.34 -5.16
CA SER A 477 -1.12 -9.60 -4.96
C SER A 477 -1.01 -10.52 -6.19
N SER A 478 -1.25 -10.00 -7.39
CA SER A 478 -1.09 -10.75 -8.64
C SER A 478 0.39 -11.11 -8.89
N TYR A 479 1.32 -10.21 -8.51
CA TYR A 479 2.76 -10.50 -8.50
C TYR A 479 3.08 -11.68 -7.59
N PHE A 480 2.51 -11.71 -6.37
CA PHE A 480 2.72 -12.78 -5.41
C PHE A 480 2.26 -14.13 -5.96
N PHE A 481 1.03 -14.21 -6.49
CA PHE A 481 0.50 -15.44 -7.07
C PHE A 481 1.34 -15.93 -8.26
N ARG A 482 1.78 -15.03 -9.14
CA ARG A 482 2.60 -15.42 -10.28
C ARG A 482 3.97 -15.92 -9.85
N TYR A 483 4.74 -15.06 -9.16
CA TYR A 483 6.16 -15.34 -8.94
C TYR A 483 6.38 -16.26 -7.73
N TRP A 484 5.81 -15.95 -6.57
CA TRP A 484 6.06 -16.71 -5.34
C TRP A 484 5.32 -18.06 -5.32
N VAL A 485 4.14 -18.14 -5.91
CA VAL A 485 3.35 -19.38 -5.93
C VAL A 485 3.68 -20.18 -7.19
N ARG A 486 3.38 -19.65 -8.39
CA ARG A 486 3.44 -20.43 -9.63
C ARG A 486 4.87 -20.65 -10.15
N GLU A 487 5.68 -19.58 -10.28
CA GLU A 487 6.99 -19.70 -10.93
C GLU A 487 8.08 -20.21 -9.98
N TRP A 488 8.10 -19.78 -8.74
CA TRP A 488 9.15 -20.16 -7.77
C TRP A 488 8.73 -21.31 -6.87
N GLY A 489 7.43 -21.66 -6.78
CA GLY A 489 6.93 -22.74 -5.93
C GLY A 489 7.28 -22.55 -4.44
N ALA A 490 7.39 -21.29 -4.00
CA ALA A 490 7.79 -20.94 -2.65
C ALA A 490 6.64 -21.08 -1.64
N TRP A 491 5.41 -21.00 -2.13
CA TRP A 491 4.18 -21.07 -1.35
C TRP A 491 3.15 -21.97 -2.00
N GLU A 492 2.47 -22.78 -1.19
CA GLU A 492 1.25 -23.48 -1.64
C GLU A 492 0.13 -22.45 -1.85
N LEU A 493 -0.72 -22.67 -2.85
CA LEU A 493 -1.75 -21.71 -3.23
C LEU A 493 -2.74 -21.43 -2.11
N GLU A 494 -3.15 -22.45 -1.36
CA GLU A 494 -4.06 -22.32 -0.22
C GLU A 494 -3.49 -21.46 0.91
N GLU A 495 -2.21 -21.64 1.20
CA GLU A 495 -1.52 -20.83 2.20
C GLU A 495 -1.31 -19.40 1.72
N ALA A 496 -0.98 -19.20 0.45
CA ALA A 496 -0.88 -17.87 -0.16
C ALA A 496 -2.20 -17.09 -0.05
N VAL A 497 -3.33 -17.74 -0.35
CA VAL A 497 -4.65 -17.15 -0.17
C VAL A 497 -4.88 -16.78 1.31
N ARG A 498 -4.60 -17.69 2.23
CA ARG A 498 -4.75 -17.43 3.68
C ARG A 498 -3.94 -16.21 4.14
N GLN A 499 -2.69 -16.09 3.67
CA GLN A 499 -1.77 -15.00 4.01
C GLN A 499 -2.27 -13.63 3.54
N MET A 500 -3.01 -13.57 2.44
CA MET A 500 -3.51 -12.31 1.86
C MET A 500 -4.97 -12.02 2.22
N THR A 501 -5.66 -12.90 2.95
CA THR A 501 -7.09 -12.76 3.25
C THR A 501 -7.37 -12.89 4.75
N GLN A 502 -7.35 -14.10 5.29
CA GLN A 502 -7.69 -14.37 6.68
C GLN A 502 -6.68 -13.77 7.65
N GLN A 503 -5.39 -13.87 7.37
CA GLN A 503 -4.36 -13.39 8.29
C GLN A 503 -4.43 -11.86 8.49
N PRO A 504 -4.42 -11.00 7.44
CA PRO A 504 -4.58 -9.57 7.64
C PRO A 504 -5.95 -9.20 8.23
N ALA A 505 -7.05 -9.86 7.84
CA ALA A 505 -8.35 -9.63 8.44
C ALA A 505 -8.35 -9.88 9.95
N ALA A 506 -7.80 -11.02 10.39
CA ALA A 506 -7.71 -11.35 11.81
C ALA A 506 -6.83 -10.36 12.58
N LEU A 507 -5.68 -9.96 12.01
CA LEU A 507 -4.77 -9.01 12.63
C LEU A 507 -5.39 -7.61 12.80
N LEU A 508 -6.20 -7.19 11.84
CA LEU A 508 -6.93 -5.92 11.89
C LEU A 508 -8.22 -5.99 12.71
N GLY A 509 -8.55 -7.14 13.28
CA GLY A 509 -9.79 -7.35 14.05
C GLY A 509 -11.05 -7.38 13.19
N LEU A 510 -10.94 -7.70 11.89
CA LEU A 510 -12.09 -7.83 11.00
C LEU A 510 -12.69 -9.24 11.14
N THR A 511 -13.77 -9.35 11.89
CA THR A 511 -14.30 -10.63 12.36
C THR A 511 -15.27 -11.32 11.40
N ASP A 512 -15.70 -10.63 10.32
CA ASP A 512 -16.73 -11.11 9.40
C ASP A 512 -16.30 -11.23 7.94
N ARG A 513 -14.98 -11.22 7.65
CA ARG A 513 -14.41 -11.29 6.30
C ARG A 513 -13.06 -11.99 6.24
N GLY A 514 -12.47 -12.16 5.06
CA GLY A 514 -11.21 -12.84 4.86
C GLY A 514 -11.32 -14.37 4.76
N MET A 515 -12.52 -14.93 4.91
CA MET A 515 -12.80 -16.36 4.69
C MET A 515 -14.14 -16.57 3.99
N LEU A 516 -14.24 -17.64 3.20
CA LEU A 516 -15.51 -18.09 2.63
C LEU A 516 -16.20 -19.07 3.60
N ILE A 517 -16.99 -18.54 4.52
CA ILE A 517 -17.80 -19.32 5.44
C ILE A 517 -19.20 -18.69 5.59
N PRO A 518 -20.25 -19.48 5.83
CA PRO A 518 -21.59 -18.95 6.04
C PRO A 518 -21.65 -17.90 7.15
N GLY A 519 -22.31 -16.77 6.87
CA GLY A 519 -22.42 -15.61 7.75
C GLY A 519 -21.40 -14.52 7.48
N PHE A 520 -20.28 -14.80 6.78
CA PHE A 520 -19.28 -13.80 6.43
C PHE A 520 -19.72 -12.96 5.23
N ALA A 521 -19.14 -11.77 5.10
CA ALA A 521 -19.31 -10.92 3.94
C ALA A 521 -18.93 -11.68 2.66
N ALA A 522 -19.72 -11.50 1.64
CA ALA A 522 -19.46 -12.14 0.34
C ALA A 522 -18.44 -11.31 -0.46
N ASP A 523 -17.23 -11.18 0.11
CA ASP A 523 -16.06 -10.60 -0.51
C ASP A 523 -15.26 -11.71 -1.19
N ILE A 524 -15.23 -11.73 -2.51
CA ILE A 524 -14.76 -12.88 -3.29
C ILE A 524 -13.87 -12.43 -4.44
N MET A 525 -12.79 -13.17 -4.66
CA MET A 525 -11.95 -13.10 -5.85
C MET A 525 -12.09 -14.38 -6.66
N ILE A 526 -12.28 -14.27 -7.98
CA ILE A 526 -12.27 -15.42 -8.91
C ILE A 526 -11.11 -15.25 -9.87
N PHE A 527 -10.22 -16.24 -9.93
CA PHE A 527 -9.02 -16.15 -10.77
C PHE A 527 -8.58 -17.49 -11.33
N ASP A 528 -7.81 -17.45 -12.40
CA ASP A 528 -7.14 -18.61 -12.97
C ASP A 528 -5.74 -18.73 -12.38
N PRO A 529 -5.39 -19.81 -11.66
CA PRO A 529 -4.09 -19.95 -11.03
C PRO A 529 -2.93 -20.11 -12.02
N ASP A 530 -3.23 -20.57 -13.24
CA ASP A 530 -2.23 -20.78 -14.30
C ASP A 530 -1.94 -19.49 -15.09
N GLU A 531 -2.85 -18.51 -15.04
CA GLU A 531 -2.74 -17.24 -15.76
C GLU A 531 -2.44 -16.05 -14.86
N ILE A 532 -2.88 -16.04 -13.60
CA ILE A 532 -2.80 -14.87 -12.72
C ILE A 532 -1.40 -14.30 -12.65
N GLY A 533 -1.30 -12.98 -12.83
CA GLY A 533 -0.06 -12.24 -12.75
C GLY A 533 -0.24 -10.74 -12.94
N PRO A 534 0.82 -9.95 -12.71
CA PRO A 534 0.83 -8.55 -13.12
C PRO A 534 0.67 -8.48 -14.65
N GLY A 535 -0.26 -7.67 -15.10
CA GLY A 535 -0.46 -7.41 -16.51
C GLY A 535 0.20 -6.12 -16.99
N SER A 536 -0.47 -5.42 -17.92
CA SER A 536 0.00 -4.14 -18.42
C SER A 536 -0.14 -3.03 -17.40
N LYS A 537 0.79 -2.08 -17.43
CA LYS A 537 0.67 -0.78 -16.75
C LYS A 537 0.54 0.30 -17.80
N GLU A 538 -0.45 1.16 -17.65
CA GLU A 538 -0.69 2.29 -18.54
C GLU A 538 -0.74 3.58 -17.72
N PHE A 539 -0.19 4.66 -18.27
CA PHE A 539 -0.36 5.98 -17.69
C PHE A 539 -1.65 6.57 -18.24
N ILE A 540 -2.64 6.75 -17.38
CA ILE A 540 -3.98 7.22 -17.75
C ILE A 540 -4.30 8.54 -17.03
N HIS A 541 -5.17 9.36 -17.67
CA HIS A 541 -5.61 10.64 -17.14
C HIS A 541 -7.09 10.57 -16.76
N ASP A 542 -7.37 9.84 -15.68
CA ASP A 542 -8.73 9.59 -15.17
C ASP A 542 -9.01 10.24 -13.81
N PHE A 543 -8.01 10.90 -13.22
CA PHE A 543 -8.17 11.58 -11.96
C PHE A 543 -8.71 13.01 -12.13
N PRO A 544 -9.29 13.60 -11.06
CA PRO A 544 -9.81 14.96 -11.09
C PRO A 544 -8.78 15.97 -11.62
N ASN A 545 -9.30 17.02 -12.28
CA ASN A 545 -8.50 18.07 -12.92
C ASN A 545 -7.56 17.57 -14.05
N GLY A 546 -7.81 16.36 -14.57
CA GLY A 546 -7.01 15.79 -15.66
C GLY A 546 -5.67 15.24 -15.21
N GLU A 547 -5.47 15.03 -13.92
CA GLU A 547 -4.26 14.42 -13.38
C GLU A 547 -4.10 12.98 -13.86
N GLY A 548 -2.85 12.61 -14.12
CA GLY A 548 -2.47 11.30 -14.61
C GLY A 548 -1.96 10.39 -13.50
N ARG A 549 -2.09 9.09 -13.75
CA ARG A 549 -1.55 8.05 -12.88
C ARG A 549 -1.18 6.80 -13.64
N TRP A 550 -0.26 6.02 -13.10
CA TRP A 550 -0.09 4.65 -13.52
C TRP A 550 -1.25 3.81 -13.01
N CYS A 551 -1.82 3.00 -13.89
CA CYS A 551 -2.88 2.05 -13.60
C CYS A 551 -2.45 0.67 -14.10
N SER A 552 -2.47 -0.33 -13.21
CA SER A 552 -2.18 -1.71 -13.55
C SER A 552 -3.44 -2.54 -13.63
N LYS A 553 -3.51 -3.43 -14.63
CA LYS A 553 -4.55 -4.45 -14.75
C LYS A 553 -3.89 -5.82 -14.72
N PRO A 554 -4.40 -6.78 -13.93
CA PRO A 554 -3.84 -8.12 -13.85
C PRO A 554 -4.18 -8.97 -15.08
N GLU A 555 -3.39 -10.02 -15.29
CA GLU A 555 -3.80 -11.19 -16.08
C GLU A 555 -4.51 -12.19 -15.17
N GLY A 556 -5.41 -12.99 -15.71
CA GLY A 556 -6.01 -14.14 -15.03
C GLY A 556 -6.94 -13.84 -13.85
N VAL A 557 -7.28 -12.59 -13.54
CA VAL A 557 -8.35 -12.24 -12.60
C VAL A 557 -9.65 -12.09 -13.35
N TYR A 558 -10.63 -12.94 -13.01
CA TYR A 558 -11.93 -12.98 -13.67
C TYR A 558 -12.98 -12.10 -13.01
N ALA A 559 -13.04 -12.10 -11.66
CA ALA A 559 -14.02 -11.28 -10.94
C ALA A 559 -13.49 -10.84 -9.57
N THR A 560 -13.89 -9.62 -9.20
CA THR A 560 -13.82 -9.12 -7.82
C THR A 560 -15.23 -8.77 -7.37
N ILE A 561 -15.67 -9.40 -6.28
CA ILE A 561 -17.03 -9.29 -5.74
C ILE A 561 -16.91 -8.68 -4.34
N VAL A 562 -17.60 -7.58 -4.10
CA VAL A 562 -17.62 -6.87 -2.81
C VAL A 562 -19.02 -6.95 -2.22
N ASN A 563 -19.15 -7.49 -1.01
CA ASN A 563 -20.44 -7.68 -0.35
C ASN A 563 -21.51 -8.28 -1.28
N GLY A 564 -21.11 -9.28 -2.08
CA GLY A 564 -22.01 -10.01 -2.98
C GLY A 564 -22.29 -9.33 -4.31
N VAL A 565 -21.72 -8.18 -4.60
CA VAL A 565 -21.88 -7.46 -5.87
C VAL A 565 -20.59 -7.54 -6.69
N PRO A 566 -20.61 -8.09 -7.90
CA PRO A 566 -19.46 -8.04 -8.81
C PRO A 566 -19.15 -6.58 -9.19
N ILE A 567 -17.98 -6.08 -8.77
CA ILE A 567 -17.51 -4.74 -9.15
C ILE A 567 -16.50 -4.77 -10.30
N VAL A 568 -15.82 -5.91 -10.49
CA VAL A 568 -14.91 -6.15 -11.60
C VAL A 568 -15.27 -7.47 -12.25
N LEU A 569 -15.35 -7.49 -13.58
CA LEU A 569 -15.48 -8.69 -14.41
C LEU A 569 -14.55 -8.59 -15.61
N ASP A 570 -13.82 -9.68 -15.90
CA ASP A 570 -12.87 -9.77 -17.02
C ASP A 570 -11.88 -8.58 -17.12
N GLY A 571 -11.45 -8.04 -15.95
CA GLY A 571 -10.48 -6.97 -15.85
C GLY A 571 -11.03 -5.54 -15.97
N ASP A 572 -12.35 -5.37 -16.11
CA ASP A 572 -13.00 -4.06 -16.20
C ASP A 572 -14.00 -3.85 -15.06
N LEU A 573 -14.17 -2.58 -14.66
CA LEU A 573 -15.24 -2.21 -13.73
C LEU A 573 -16.60 -2.51 -14.36
N VAL A 574 -17.49 -3.14 -13.59
CA VAL A 574 -18.87 -3.39 -14.01
C VAL A 574 -19.64 -2.08 -14.03
N PRO A 575 -20.19 -1.67 -15.18
CA PRO A 575 -20.99 -0.44 -15.25
C PRO A 575 -22.19 -0.50 -14.30
N ASP A 576 -22.48 0.59 -13.64
CA ASP A 576 -23.67 0.77 -12.79
C ASP A 576 -23.83 -0.28 -11.67
N CYS A 577 -22.74 -0.92 -11.24
CA CYS A 577 -22.75 -1.91 -10.14
C CYS A 577 -23.09 -1.28 -8.77
N GLY A 578 -23.15 0.04 -8.68
CA GLY A 578 -23.42 0.77 -7.45
C GLY A 578 -22.19 0.83 -6.54
N LEU A 579 -22.42 1.18 -5.27
CA LEU A 579 -21.38 1.35 -4.25
C LEU A 579 -21.57 0.32 -3.13
N PRO A 580 -21.22 -0.95 -3.37
CA PRO A 580 -21.47 -2.04 -2.41
C PRO A 580 -20.50 -2.03 -1.22
N GLY A 581 -19.43 -1.25 -1.29
CA GLY A 581 -18.42 -1.17 -0.25
C GLY A 581 -18.96 -0.57 1.06
N GLN A 582 -18.34 -0.95 2.14
CA GLN A 582 -18.72 -0.54 3.50
C GLN A 582 -17.54 0.08 4.24
N VAL A 583 -17.84 1.00 5.15
CA VAL A 583 -16.90 1.40 6.20
C VAL A 583 -16.77 0.24 7.18
N VAL A 584 -15.63 -0.43 7.16
CA VAL A 584 -15.38 -1.61 7.99
C VAL A 584 -14.80 -1.19 9.34
N ARG A 585 -15.33 -1.78 10.40
CA ARG A 585 -14.92 -1.49 11.77
C ARG A 585 -14.38 -2.75 12.44
N PRO A 586 -13.26 -2.67 13.16
CA PRO A 586 -12.81 -3.76 14.00
C PRO A 586 -13.86 -4.14 15.05
N GLY A 587 -14.06 -5.45 15.26
CA GLY A 587 -14.99 -6.01 16.24
C GLY A 587 -14.39 -6.20 17.62
#